data_218239d5f2708ee2ad55fc0820dcd059
#
_entry.id   218239d5f2708ee2ad55fc0820dcd059
#
_cell.length_a   1.000
_cell.length_b   1.000
_cell.length_c   1.000
_cell.angle_alpha   90.00
_cell.angle_beta   90.00
_cell.angle_gamma   90.00
#
_symmetry.space_group_name_H-M   'P 1'
#
loop_
_entity.id
_entity.type
_entity.pdbx_description
1 polymer ?
#
loop_
_entity_poly.entity_id
_entity_poly.type
_entity_poly.pdbx_seq_one_letter_code
_entity_poly.pdbx_strand_id
1 'polypeptide(L)'
;MYKLIKNNGTARRGEFETVHGTVQTPGFMNVATCGAIKGALSALDLEDIKCQVQLCNTYHLHVRPGDKLVKEMGGIREFTRWQGPVLTDSGGFQVFSLAGLRKIKEEGVTFSSHIDGRKIFMGPEESMQIQSNLASTIAMAFDECVENPAEYKYAEKSCERTVRWLYRCKNEMLRLNSIHDTLNKKQMLFGINQGCTYDDLRVQNMQQIVELDLDGYAIGGLAVGEPKEDMYRIISTVEPYMPKNKPRYLMGVGTPGNIIEGVSRGVDLFDCVMPSRNARHGHLFTWNGIININNAKYEHDDSPIDTTCDCPVCRNFSKAYIRHLFKAKEMLAMRLCVMHNLYFYNTLMEKIRENLDADTFDSFKAQYVDLLDTRI
;
A
#
# COMPACT_ATOMS: atom_id res chain seq x y z
N MET A 1 0.72 18.22 -5.66
CA MET A 1 0.55 18.99 -4.39
C MET A 1 -0.64 18.40 -3.61
N TYR A 2 -0.60 18.36 -2.26
CA TYR A 2 -1.74 17.92 -1.45
C TYR A 2 -2.62 19.10 -1.08
N LYS A 3 -3.92 19.00 -1.38
CA LYS A 3 -4.91 19.99 -1.04
C LYS A 3 -5.91 19.38 -0.06
N LEU A 4 -5.88 19.86 1.19
CA LEU A 4 -6.89 19.52 2.16
C LEU A 4 -8.20 20.25 1.81
N ILE A 5 -9.29 19.49 1.66
CA ILE A 5 -10.62 20.00 1.33
C ILE A 5 -11.44 20.18 2.60
N LYS A 6 -11.44 19.16 3.48
CA LYS A 6 -12.28 19.13 4.68
C LYS A 6 -11.64 18.28 5.78
N ASN A 7 -11.94 18.61 7.03
CA ASN A 7 -11.62 17.81 8.21
C ASN A 7 -12.89 17.43 8.95
N ASN A 8 -12.88 16.21 9.53
CA ASN A 8 -13.84 15.78 10.54
C ASN A 8 -13.01 15.25 11.72
N GLY A 9 -12.81 16.09 12.75
CA GLY A 9 -11.79 15.86 13.77
C GLY A 9 -10.40 15.78 13.15
N THR A 10 -9.69 14.65 13.35
CA THR A 10 -8.41 14.35 12.70
C THR A 10 -8.56 13.73 11.32
N ALA A 11 -9.73 13.16 10.98
CA ALA A 11 -9.97 12.58 9.67
C ALA A 11 -9.93 13.66 8.57
N ARG A 12 -9.34 13.33 7.42
CA ARG A 12 -8.99 14.28 6.37
C ARG A 12 -9.62 13.88 5.04
N ARG A 13 -10.28 14.82 4.38
CA ARG A 13 -10.73 14.73 2.99
C ARG A 13 -9.85 15.63 2.14
N GLY A 14 -9.16 15.09 1.16
CA GLY A 14 -8.25 15.87 0.34
C GLY A 14 -8.07 15.37 -1.08
N GLU A 15 -7.25 16.08 -1.84
CA GLU A 15 -6.79 15.75 -3.17
C GLU A 15 -5.27 15.77 -3.21
N PHE A 16 -4.69 14.74 -3.78
CA PHE A 16 -3.25 14.64 -3.99
C PHE A 16 -2.97 14.69 -5.50
N GLU A 17 -2.46 15.82 -5.95
CA GLU A 17 -2.11 16.03 -7.34
C GLU A 17 -0.74 15.42 -7.66
N THR A 18 -0.69 14.59 -8.68
CA THR A 18 0.53 13.98 -9.20
C THR A 18 0.71 14.31 -10.68
N VAL A 19 1.88 14.04 -11.24
CA VAL A 19 2.15 14.22 -12.69
C VAL A 19 1.34 13.27 -13.57
N HIS A 20 0.68 12.27 -13.00
CA HIS A 20 -0.10 11.25 -13.71
C HIS A 20 -1.58 11.22 -13.29
N GLY A 21 -2.06 12.29 -12.71
CA GLY A 21 -3.46 12.44 -12.31
C GLY A 21 -3.62 12.78 -10.83
N THR A 22 -4.84 13.17 -10.47
CA THR A 22 -5.23 13.53 -9.10
C THR A 22 -5.79 12.33 -8.38
N VAL A 23 -5.29 12.08 -7.17
CA VAL A 23 -5.75 11.01 -6.27
C VAL A 23 -6.68 11.62 -5.24
N GLN A 24 -7.90 11.10 -5.15
CA GLN A 24 -8.86 11.47 -4.11
C GLN A 24 -8.51 10.76 -2.81
N THR A 25 -8.38 11.51 -1.71
CA THR A 25 -8.05 10.94 -0.40
C THR A 25 -9.20 11.11 0.59
N PRO A 26 -9.38 10.12 1.51
CA PRO A 26 -8.62 8.90 1.67
C PRO A 26 -8.70 7.95 0.46
N GLY A 27 -7.63 7.18 0.21
CA GLY A 27 -7.51 6.28 -0.93
C GLY A 27 -6.78 4.97 -0.62
N PHE A 28 -7.14 3.90 -1.33
CA PHE A 28 -6.49 2.60 -1.25
C PHE A 28 -5.65 2.33 -2.50
N MET A 29 -4.39 1.99 -2.33
CA MET A 29 -3.46 1.67 -3.42
C MET A 29 -3.45 0.16 -3.67
N ASN A 30 -3.82 -0.24 -4.88
CA ASN A 30 -3.96 -1.65 -5.22
C ASN A 30 -2.60 -2.28 -5.53
N VAL A 31 -2.25 -3.34 -4.78
CA VAL A 31 -0.91 -3.96 -4.86
C VAL A 31 -0.78 -4.86 -6.07
N ALA A 32 0.02 -4.39 -7.03
CA ALA A 32 0.37 -5.08 -8.28
C ALA A 32 1.87 -5.42 -8.29
N THR A 33 2.30 -6.27 -7.41
CA THR A 33 3.69 -6.64 -7.09
C THR A 33 4.68 -6.54 -8.24
N CYS A 34 4.39 -7.20 -9.37
CA CYS A 34 5.24 -7.23 -10.58
C CYS A 34 4.56 -6.55 -11.77
N GLY A 35 3.80 -5.47 -11.54
CA GLY A 35 3.03 -4.79 -12.59
C GLY A 35 1.70 -5.47 -12.94
N ALA A 36 1.29 -6.48 -12.17
CA ALA A 36 -0.01 -7.15 -12.27
C ALA A 36 -0.48 -7.58 -10.89
N ILE A 37 -1.79 -7.53 -10.64
CA ILE A 37 -2.35 -7.97 -9.36
C ILE A 37 -2.42 -9.50 -9.34
N LYS A 38 -1.90 -10.11 -8.28
CA LYS A 38 -2.00 -11.57 -8.09
C LYS A 38 -3.46 -11.99 -8.02
N GLY A 39 -3.86 -12.86 -8.94
CA GLY A 39 -5.25 -13.23 -9.20
C GLY A 39 -5.69 -12.82 -10.61
N ALA A 40 -4.69 -12.57 -11.50
CA ALA A 40 -4.87 -12.35 -12.92
C ALA A 40 -5.65 -11.07 -13.29
N LEU A 41 -5.41 -9.97 -12.58
CA LEU A 41 -5.90 -8.66 -13.00
C LEU A 41 -4.77 -7.87 -13.68
N SER A 42 -5.08 -7.36 -14.86
CA SER A 42 -4.23 -6.48 -15.66
C SER A 42 -4.53 -5.01 -15.37
N ALA A 43 -3.77 -4.11 -16.00
CA ALA A 43 -4.04 -2.68 -15.94
C ALA A 43 -5.43 -2.31 -16.51
N LEU A 44 -5.95 -3.07 -17.47
CA LEU A 44 -7.30 -2.84 -18.03
C LEU A 44 -8.41 -3.10 -17.01
N ASP A 45 -8.20 -4.06 -16.11
CA ASP A 45 -9.17 -4.37 -15.07
C ASP A 45 -9.17 -3.34 -13.92
N LEU A 46 -8.11 -2.51 -13.84
CA LEU A 46 -7.99 -1.52 -12.76
C LEU A 46 -9.04 -0.40 -12.83
N GLU A 47 -9.52 -0.07 -14.03
CA GLU A 47 -10.64 0.87 -14.22
C GLU A 47 -11.93 0.28 -13.66
N ASP A 48 -12.22 -0.98 -13.98
CA ASP A 48 -13.41 -1.69 -13.51
C ASP A 48 -13.48 -1.82 -11.97
N ILE A 49 -12.33 -1.85 -11.32
CA ILE A 49 -12.24 -1.90 -9.84
C ILE A 49 -12.05 -0.51 -9.21
N LYS A 50 -12.17 0.59 -9.97
CA LYS A 50 -12.04 1.98 -9.50
C LYS A 50 -10.67 2.28 -8.85
N CYS A 51 -9.60 1.67 -9.35
CA CYS A 51 -8.25 1.88 -8.86
C CYS A 51 -7.78 3.31 -9.16
N GLN A 52 -7.24 4.01 -8.16
CA GLN A 52 -6.64 5.33 -8.38
C GLN A 52 -5.11 5.27 -8.45
N VAL A 53 -4.50 4.39 -7.66
CA VAL A 53 -3.04 4.25 -7.59
C VAL A 53 -2.68 2.77 -7.59
N GLN A 54 -1.78 2.40 -8.49
CA GLN A 54 -1.16 1.06 -8.50
C GLN A 54 0.11 1.09 -7.64
N LEU A 55 0.29 0.09 -6.76
CA LEU A 55 1.54 -0.10 -6.01
C LEU A 55 2.33 -1.27 -6.59
N CYS A 56 3.59 -1.03 -6.95
CA CYS A 56 4.51 -2.06 -7.46
C CYS A 56 5.71 -2.23 -6.53
N ASN A 57 6.29 -3.43 -6.51
CA ASN A 57 7.41 -3.72 -5.64
C ASN A 57 8.75 -3.58 -6.37
N THR A 58 9.58 -2.66 -5.89
CA THR A 58 10.91 -2.36 -6.42
C THR A 58 11.81 -3.59 -6.48
N TYR A 59 11.92 -4.34 -5.38
CA TYR A 59 12.73 -5.55 -5.33
C TYR A 59 12.30 -6.60 -6.37
N HIS A 60 11.02 -6.90 -6.44
CA HIS A 60 10.52 -7.92 -7.38
C HIS A 60 10.76 -7.54 -8.84
N LEU A 61 10.54 -6.28 -9.20
CA LEU A 61 10.75 -5.78 -10.55
C LEU A 61 12.24 -5.66 -10.90
N HIS A 62 13.11 -5.33 -9.93
CA HIS A 62 14.55 -5.33 -10.10
C HIS A 62 15.10 -6.73 -10.37
N VAL A 63 14.63 -7.74 -9.63
CA VAL A 63 15.09 -9.11 -9.81
C VAL A 63 14.54 -9.73 -11.09
N ARG A 64 13.27 -9.45 -11.43
CA ARG A 64 12.61 -9.95 -12.64
C ARG A 64 11.45 -9.00 -13.04
N PRO A 65 11.47 -8.44 -14.26
CA PRO A 65 12.35 -8.73 -15.41
C PRO A 65 13.69 -7.98 -15.36
N GLY A 66 13.88 -7.06 -14.41
CA GLY A 66 14.99 -6.12 -14.30
C GLY A 66 14.53 -4.68 -14.62
N ASP A 67 14.89 -3.75 -13.74
CA ASP A 67 14.50 -2.33 -13.85
C ASP A 67 15.03 -1.66 -15.13
N LYS A 68 16.22 -2.07 -15.62
CA LYS A 68 16.78 -1.56 -16.87
C LYS A 68 15.93 -1.93 -18.08
N LEU A 69 15.44 -3.18 -18.15
CA LEU A 69 14.51 -3.60 -19.20
C LEU A 69 13.20 -2.80 -19.11
N VAL A 70 12.67 -2.59 -17.91
CA VAL A 70 11.45 -1.78 -17.74
C VAL A 70 11.69 -0.34 -18.21
N LYS A 71 12.88 0.24 -17.94
CA LYS A 71 13.29 1.56 -18.46
C LYS A 71 13.28 1.58 -19.98
N GLU A 72 13.90 0.59 -20.64
CA GLU A 72 13.93 0.46 -22.11
C GLU A 72 12.53 0.36 -22.72
N MET A 73 11.57 -0.23 -22.00
CA MET A 73 10.16 -0.34 -22.40
C MET A 73 9.31 0.88 -22.05
N GLY A 74 9.91 2.00 -21.66
CA GLY A 74 9.22 3.25 -21.37
C GLY A 74 8.75 3.41 -19.91
N GLY A 75 9.26 2.61 -18.98
CA GLY A 75 8.89 2.61 -17.57
C GLY A 75 7.68 1.73 -17.26
N ILE A 76 7.37 1.60 -15.96
CA ILE A 76 6.35 0.65 -15.47
C ILE A 76 4.96 0.92 -16.04
N ARG A 77 4.60 2.17 -16.24
CA ARG A 77 3.29 2.57 -16.78
C ARG A 77 3.13 2.12 -18.23
N GLU A 78 4.08 2.41 -19.11
CA GLU A 78 4.07 1.95 -20.50
C GLU A 78 4.19 0.42 -20.58
N PHE A 79 5.04 -0.18 -19.75
CA PHE A 79 5.22 -1.62 -19.69
C PHE A 79 3.94 -2.38 -19.32
N THR A 80 3.14 -1.83 -18.39
CA THR A 80 1.88 -2.44 -17.91
C THR A 80 0.63 -1.90 -18.58
N ARG A 81 0.73 -0.79 -19.35
CA ARG A 81 -0.39 -0.03 -19.92
C ARG A 81 -1.31 0.64 -18.88
N TRP A 82 -0.82 0.83 -17.67
CA TRP A 82 -1.53 1.59 -16.65
C TRP A 82 -1.36 3.09 -16.87
N GLN A 83 -2.47 3.85 -16.90
CA GLN A 83 -2.42 5.29 -17.17
C GLN A 83 -2.33 6.16 -15.91
N GLY A 84 -2.75 5.64 -14.78
CA GLY A 84 -2.75 6.36 -13.50
C GLY A 84 -1.39 6.40 -12.79
N PRO A 85 -1.35 7.02 -11.60
CA PRO A 85 -0.17 7.05 -10.75
C PRO A 85 0.30 5.65 -10.32
N VAL A 86 1.61 5.48 -10.21
CA VAL A 86 2.25 4.29 -9.64
C VAL A 86 3.11 4.70 -8.45
N LEU A 87 2.91 4.05 -7.31
CA LEU A 87 3.84 4.09 -6.20
C LEU A 87 4.74 2.84 -6.25
N THR A 88 6.04 3.01 -6.08
CA THR A 88 6.96 1.89 -5.84
C THR A 88 7.42 1.91 -4.40
N ASP A 89 7.38 0.75 -3.73
CA ASP A 89 7.98 0.60 -2.42
C ASP A 89 9.51 0.76 -2.49
N SER A 90 10.16 0.86 -1.32
CA SER A 90 11.62 1.02 -1.26
C SER A 90 12.40 -0.24 -1.65
N GLY A 91 11.75 -1.41 -1.66
CA GLY A 91 12.40 -2.73 -1.68
C GLY A 91 12.94 -3.18 -0.32
N GLY A 92 12.99 -2.30 0.68
CA GLY A 92 13.53 -2.57 2.00
C GLY A 92 12.80 -3.69 2.72
N PHE A 93 11.47 -3.63 2.82
CA PHE A 93 10.69 -4.67 3.50
C PHE A 93 10.91 -6.07 2.93
N GLN A 94 10.98 -6.23 1.60
CA GLN A 94 11.23 -7.52 0.96
C GLN A 94 12.64 -8.02 1.25
N VAL A 95 13.62 -7.13 1.27
CA VAL A 95 14.99 -7.45 1.70
C VAL A 95 15.01 -7.91 3.15
N PHE A 96 14.20 -7.30 4.02
CA PHE A 96 14.11 -7.67 5.43
C PHE A 96 13.30 -8.95 5.66
N SER A 97 12.21 -9.18 4.93
CA SER A 97 11.30 -10.32 5.15
C SER A 97 11.70 -11.61 4.43
N LEU A 98 12.37 -11.51 3.26
CA LEU A 98 12.67 -12.67 2.40
C LEU A 98 14.10 -13.21 2.56
N ALA A 99 15.02 -12.44 3.11
CA ALA A 99 16.41 -12.82 3.21
C ALA A 99 16.74 -13.43 4.59
N GLY A 100 16.80 -14.75 4.66
CA GLY A 100 17.19 -15.49 5.86
C GLY A 100 18.62 -15.20 6.36
N LEU A 101 19.50 -14.68 5.49
CA LEU A 101 20.86 -14.23 5.79
C LEU A 101 21.08 -12.86 5.13
N ARG A 102 20.87 -11.81 5.88
CA ARG A 102 21.12 -10.42 5.47
C ARG A 102 22.26 -9.82 6.28
N LYS A 103 23.04 -8.98 5.62
CA LYS A 103 24.10 -8.20 6.27
C LYS A 103 23.76 -6.72 6.11
N ILE A 104 23.32 -6.11 7.20
CA ILE A 104 22.98 -4.67 7.25
C ILE A 104 24.24 -3.92 7.64
N LYS A 105 24.58 -2.90 6.86
CA LYS A 105 25.66 -1.94 7.11
C LYS A 105 25.16 -0.52 6.87
N GLU A 106 26.00 0.46 7.17
CA GLU A 106 25.66 1.86 6.90
C GLU A 106 25.50 2.15 5.40
N GLU A 107 26.24 1.46 4.56
CA GLU A 107 26.17 1.62 3.10
C GLU A 107 24.85 1.10 2.53
N GLY A 108 24.30 0.03 3.09
CA GLY A 108 23.12 -0.66 2.60
C GLY A 108 23.06 -2.10 3.08
N VAL A 109 22.29 -2.92 2.37
CA VAL A 109 22.03 -4.33 2.73
C VAL A 109 22.48 -5.26 1.60
N THR A 110 23.26 -6.29 1.96
CA THR A 110 23.61 -7.39 1.05
C THR A 110 22.77 -8.62 1.40
N PHE A 111 22.12 -9.21 0.42
CA PHE A 111 21.25 -10.38 0.59
C PHE A 111 21.27 -11.28 -0.64
N SER A 112 20.64 -12.45 -0.55
CA SER A 112 20.54 -13.37 -1.68
C SER A 112 19.16 -13.32 -2.33
N SER A 113 19.13 -13.28 -3.66
CA SER A 113 17.88 -13.36 -4.43
C SER A 113 17.14 -14.66 -4.13
N HIS A 114 15.83 -14.57 -3.91
CA HIS A 114 14.98 -15.75 -3.69
C HIS A 114 14.70 -16.55 -4.97
N ILE A 115 15.08 -16.03 -6.14
CA ILE A 115 14.85 -16.67 -7.44
C ILE A 115 16.04 -17.57 -7.84
N ASP A 116 17.25 -17.05 -7.73
CA ASP A 116 18.47 -17.68 -8.26
C ASP A 116 19.64 -17.72 -7.25
N GLY A 117 19.42 -17.20 -6.04
CA GLY A 117 20.42 -17.19 -4.97
C GLY A 117 21.59 -16.20 -5.17
N ARG A 118 21.63 -15.44 -6.28
CA ARG A 118 22.69 -14.45 -6.51
C ARG A 118 22.71 -13.39 -5.41
N LYS A 119 23.89 -12.90 -5.08
CA LYS A 119 24.04 -11.80 -4.11
C LYS A 119 23.64 -10.49 -4.77
N ILE A 120 22.80 -9.74 -4.07
CA ILE A 120 22.34 -8.41 -4.45
C ILE A 120 22.74 -7.46 -3.32
N PHE A 121 23.28 -6.31 -3.70
CA PHE A 121 23.43 -5.17 -2.80
C PHE A 121 22.34 -4.16 -3.11
N MET A 122 21.71 -3.61 -2.08
CA MET A 122 20.71 -2.55 -2.17
C MET A 122 20.92 -1.55 -1.03
N GLY A 123 21.16 -0.33 -1.38
CA GLY A 123 21.23 0.81 -0.48
C GLY A 123 20.33 1.93 -0.94
N PRO A 124 20.35 3.09 -0.29
CA PRO A 124 19.55 4.24 -0.65
C PRO A 124 19.68 4.64 -2.12
N GLU A 125 20.89 4.77 -2.63
CA GLU A 125 21.14 5.19 -4.01
C GLU A 125 20.67 4.13 -5.02
N GLU A 126 20.94 2.85 -4.78
CA GLU A 126 20.49 1.77 -5.65
C GLU A 126 18.96 1.70 -5.69
N SER A 127 18.29 1.82 -4.54
CA SER A 127 16.83 1.84 -4.47
C SER A 127 16.25 3.00 -5.28
N MET A 128 16.79 4.20 -5.14
CA MET A 128 16.34 5.37 -5.91
C MET A 128 16.61 5.19 -7.41
N GLN A 129 17.76 4.65 -7.82
CA GLN A 129 18.10 4.38 -9.23
C GLN A 129 17.15 3.35 -9.85
N ILE A 130 16.83 2.28 -9.11
CA ILE A 130 15.87 1.27 -9.57
C ILE A 130 14.48 1.90 -9.75
N GLN A 131 14.00 2.65 -8.75
CA GLN A 131 12.69 3.31 -8.83
C GLN A 131 12.64 4.36 -9.94
N SER A 132 13.75 5.07 -10.20
CA SER A 132 13.88 5.99 -11.34
C SER A 132 13.81 5.26 -12.68
N ASN A 133 14.47 4.09 -12.81
CA ASN A 133 14.37 3.26 -14.01
C ASN A 133 12.95 2.70 -14.22
N LEU A 134 12.26 2.36 -13.14
CA LEU A 134 10.84 1.98 -13.18
C LEU A 134 9.93 3.15 -13.57
N ALA A 135 10.40 4.39 -13.42
CA ALA A 135 9.65 5.62 -13.67
C ALA A 135 8.33 5.69 -12.89
N SER A 136 8.34 5.30 -11.61
CA SER A 136 7.19 5.42 -10.74
C SER A 136 6.86 6.89 -10.46
N THR A 137 5.59 7.19 -10.22
CA THR A 137 5.13 8.54 -9.87
C THR A 137 5.62 8.93 -8.48
N ILE A 138 5.55 7.98 -7.54
CA ILE A 138 5.92 8.14 -6.14
C ILE A 138 6.91 7.03 -5.80
N ALA A 139 8.09 7.42 -5.31
CA ALA A 139 9.10 6.52 -4.78
C ALA A 139 9.10 6.58 -3.25
N MET A 140 9.22 5.42 -2.61
CA MET A 140 9.44 5.33 -1.17
C MET A 140 10.93 5.37 -0.87
N ALA A 141 11.32 6.10 0.17
CA ALA A 141 12.70 6.11 0.64
C ALA A 141 13.12 4.74 1.15
N PHE A 142 14.38 4.37 0.95
CA PHE A 142 14.95 3.13 1.48
C PHE A 142 15.09 3.24 3.00
N ASP A 143 14.52 2.31 3.75
CA ASP A 143 14.43 2.32 5.19
C ASP A 143 14.80 0.97 5.81
N GLU A 144 15.00 0.95 7.10
CA GLU A 144 15.15 -0.29 7.88
C GLU A 144 13.89 -0.56 8.70
N CYS A 145 13.09 -1.53 8.26
CA CYS A 145 11.95 -2.04 9.03
C CYS A 145 12.46 -3.09 10.02
N VAL A 146 12.29 -2.85 11.32
CA VAL A 146 12.65 -3.81 12.37
C VAL A 146 11.49 -4.76 12.68
N GLU A 147 11.82 -5.95 13.19
CA GLU A 147 10.82 -6.90 13.67
C GLU A 147 10.12 -6.36 14.92
N ASN A 148 8.89 -6.79 15.16
CA ASN A 148 8.18 -6.50 16.41
C ASN A 148 7.94 -7.81 17.18
N PRO A 149 8.34 -7.89 18.47
CA PRO A 149 9.02 -6.84 19.25
C PRO A 149 10.52 -6.72 18.90
N ALA A 150 11.08 -5.51 19.05
CA ALA A 150 12.52 -5.24 18.94
C ALA A 150 13.05 -4.63 20.24
N GLU A 151 14.33 -4.86 20.55
CA GLU A 151 14.99 -4.16 21.66
C GLU A 151 15.04 -2.65 21.38
N TYR A 152 14.80 -1.84 22.41
CA TYR A 152 14.78 -0.37 22.30
C TYR A 152 16.05 0.19 21.66
N LYS A 153 17.23 -0.21 22.13
CA LYS A 153 18.52 0.25 21.59
C LYS A 153 18.75 -0.13 20.12
N TYR A 154 18.18 -1.26 19.69
CA TYR A 154 18.25 -1.65 18.29
C TYR A 154 17.29 -0.80 17.45
N ALA A 155 16.06 -0.62 17.91
CA ALA A 155 15.06 0.25 17.26
C ALA A 155 15.58 1.69 17.13
N GLU A 156 16.20 2.24 18.19
CA GLU A 156 16.82 3.56 18.17
C GLU A 156 17.89 3.69 17.06
N LYS A 157 18.87 2.77 17.02
CA LYS A 157 19.91 2.75 15.98
C LYS A 157 19.36 2.57 14.57
N SER A 158 18.29 1.80 14.43
CA SER A 158 17.59 1.61 13.15
C SER A 158 16.90 2.89 12.70
N CYS A 159 16.24 3.63 13.61
CA CYS A 159 15.67 4.93 13.32
C CYS A 159 16.72 5.94 12.84
N GLU A 160 17.85 6.03 13.56
CA GLU A 160 18.96 6.90 13.16
C GLU A 160 19.51 6.56 11.79
N ARG A 161 19.67 5.26 11.48
CA ARG A 161 20.12 4.78 10.16
C ARG A 161 19.10 5.13 9.09
N THR A 162 17.82 4.92 9.33
CA THR A 162 16.73 5.27 8.41
C THR A 162 16.76 6.76 8.07
N VAL A 163 17.01 7.65 9.05
CA VAL A 163 17.15 9.08 8.78
C VAL A 163 18.36 9.38 7.88
N ARG A 164 19.53 8.79 8.18
CA ARG A 164 20.73 8.97 7.34
C ARG A 164 20.52 8.45 5.91
N TRP A 165 19.86 7.31 5.79
CA TRP A 165 19.49 6.73 4.48
C TRP A 165 18.49 7.60 3.72
N LEU A 166 17.56 8.23 4.43
CA LEU A 166 16.61 9.17 3.82
C LEU A 166 17.30 10.39 3.22
N TYR A 167 18.32 10.95 3.90
CA TYR A 167 19.16 12.02 3.34
C TYR A 167 19.82 11.60 2.02
N ARG A 168 20.36 10.39 1.97
CA ARG A 168 20.98 9.83 0.77
C ARG A 168 19.95 9.61 -0.34
N CYS A 169 18.77 9.07 0.00
CA CYS A 169 17.65 8.92 -0.96
C CYS A 169 17.25 10.27 -1.55
N LYS A 170 17.08 11.30 -0.72
CA LYS A 170 16.70 12.64 -1.19
C LYS A 170 17.76 13.22 -2.14
N ASN A 171 19.02 13.13 -1.79
CA ASN A 171 20.11 13.64 -2.64
C ASN A 171 20.16 12.91 -3.99
N GLU A 172 20.05 11.58 -3.99
CA GLU A 172 20.04 10.80 -5.21
C GLU A 172 18.78 11.08 -6.05
N MET A 173 17.60 11.22 -5.43
CA MET A 173 16.37 11.62 -6.12
C MET A 173 16.52 12.97 -6.82
N LEU A 174 17.08 13.96 -6.15
CA LEU A 174 17.34 15.29 -6.74
C LEU A 174 18.28 15.18 -7.94
N ARG A 175 19.36 14.41 -7.81
CA ARG A 175 20.30 14.12 -8.90
C ARG A 175 19.60 13.45 -10.08
N LEU A 176 18.81 12.41 -9.83
CA LEU A 176 18.09 11.67 -10.88
C LEU A 176 17.05 12.53 -11.58
N ASN A 177 16.30 13.34 -10.83
CA ASN A 177 15.31 14.25 -11.39
C ASN A 177 15.94 15.39 -12.22
N SER A 178 17.23 15.68 -12.05
CA SER A 178 17.97 16.66 -12.87
C SER A 178 18.50 16.10 -14.19
N ILE A 179 18.53 14.78 -14.34
CA ILE A 179 19.02 14.12 -15.56
C ILE A 179 17.89 14.08 -16.59
N HIS A 180 18.19 14.53 -17.83
CA HIS A 180 17.19 14.62 -18.90
C HIS A 180 16.68 13.26 -19.41
N ASP A 181 17.35 12.17 -19.12
CA ASP A 181 16.97 10.82 -19.55
C ASP A 181 16.00 10.10 -18.60
N THR A 182 15.61 10.73 -17.49
CA THR A 182 14.57 10.16 -16.62
C THR A 182 13.22 10.21 -17.31
N LEU A 183 12.56 9.05 -17.39
CA LEU A 183 11.25 8.89 -18.01
C LEU A 183 10.15 9.67 -17.27
N ASN A 184 10.43 10.02 -16.02
CA ASN A 184 9.52 10.70 -15.14
C ASN A 184 10.14 12.01 -14.65
N LYS A 185 9.83 13.10 -15.33
CA LYS A 185 10.44 14.42 -15.13
C LYS A 185 10.37 14.96 -13.69
N LYS A 186 9.56 14.38 -12.81
CA LYS A 186 9.41 14.81 -11.43
C LYS A 186 8.86 13.68 -10.57
N GLN A 187 9.69 12.69 -10.27
CA GLN A 187 9.35 11.64 -9.33
C GLN A 187 9.26 12.22 -7.91
N MET A 188 8.22 11.86 -7.17
CA MET A 188 7.99 12.27 -5.79
C MET A 188 8.68 11.32 -4.82
N LEU A 189 9.13 11.83 -3.67
CA LEU A 189 9.75 11.05 -2.61
C LEU A 189 8.91 11.09 -1.33
N PHE A 190 8.54 9.92 -0.82
CA PHE A 190 7.93 9.78 0.50
C PHE A 190 8.93 9.23 1.51
N GLY A 191 9.04 9.89 2.67
CA GLY A 191 9.80 9.42 3.82
C GLY A 191 8.99 8.44 4.66
N ILE A 192 9.67 7.56 5.38
CA ILE A 192 9.04 6.52 6.20
C ILE A 192 9.41 6.71 7.66
N ASN A 193 8.41 6.92 8.50
CA ASN A 193 8.55 6.92 9.96
C ASN A 193 8.71 5.49 10.47
N GLN A 194 9.76 5.27 11.25
CA GLN A 194 10.08 4.03 11.94
C GLN A 194 10.16 4.25 13.45
N GLY A 195 10.34 3.19 14.25
CA GLY A 195 10.45 3.29 15.72
C GLY A 195 9.77 2.14 16.46
N CYS A 196 9.44 1.02 15.78
CA CYS A 196 8.72 -0.10 16.38
C CYS A 196 7.43 0.40 17.06
N THR A 197 7.15 -0.01 18.30
CA THR A 197 6.02 0.45 19.12
C THR A 197 6.43 1.42 20.23
N TYR A 198 7.60 2.08 20.10
CA TYR A 198 8.11 3.05 21.06
C TYR A 198 7.70 4.48 20.69
N ASP A 199 6.86 5.12 21.50
CA ASP A 199 6.27 6.42 21.22
C ASP A 199 7.32 7.52 21.03
N ASP A 200 8.33 7.55 21.90
CA ASP A 200 9.42 8.53 21.87
C ASP A 200 10.26 8.42 20.60
N LEU A 201 10.64 7.20 20.20
CA LEU A 201 11.37 6.96 18.95
C LEU A 201 10.53 7.36 17.73
N ARG A 202 9.23 7.04 17.73
CA ARG A 202 8.29 7.41 16.66
C ARG A 202 8.19 8.93 16.50
N VAL A 203 8.04 9.65 17.59
CA VAL A 203 7.97 11.13 17.58
C VAL A 203 9.30 11.72 17.12
N GLN A 204 10.41 11.30 17.70
CA GLN A 204 11.74 11.81 17.35
C GLN A 204 12.04 11.55 15.84
N ASN A 205 11.79 10.36 15.37
CA ASN A 205 12.02 10.00 13.97
C ASN A 205 11.11 10.81 13.03
N MET A 206 9.81 10.99 13.39
CA MET A 206 8.90 11.81 12.57
C MET A 206 9.39 13.26 12.47
N GLN A 207 9.81 13.88 13.58
CA GLN A 207 10.34 15.23 13.57
C GLN A 207 11.57 15.34 12.65
N GLN A 208 12.51 14.38 12.73
CA GLN A 208 13.71 14.37 11.89
C GLN A 208 13.41 14.21 10.40
N ILE A 209 12.47 13.33 10.02
CA ILE A 209 12.14 13.14 8.60
C ILE A 209 11.35 14.32 8.02
N VAL A 210 10.57 15.01 8.83
CA VAL A 210 9.79 16.20 8.41
C VAL A 210 10.70 17.39 8.09
N GLU A 211 11.84 17.53 8.76
CA GLU A 211 12.83 18.58 8.46
C GLU A 211 13.36 18.52 7.01
N LEU A 212 13.24 17.34 6.37
CA LEU A 212 13.67 17.19 4.97
C LEU A 212 12.67 17.74 3.95
N ASP A 213 11.50 18.19 4.33
CA ASP A 213 10.43 18.70 3.44
C ASP A 213 10.23 17.82 2.20
N LEU A 214 9.67 16.64 2.40
CA LEU A 214 9.41 15.65 1.35
C LEU A 214 8.03 15.86 0.72
N ASP A 215 7.74 15.12 -0.36
CA ASP A 215 6.44 15.19 -1.03
C ASP A 215 5.32 14.50 -0.24
N GLY A 216 5.65 13.57 0.65
CA GLY A 216 4.71 12.89 1.54
C GLY A 216 5.43 12.11 2.64
N TYR A 217 4.65 11.61 3.60
CA TYR A 217 5.17 10.89 4.77
C TYR A 217 4.36 9.62 5.03
N ALA A 218 5.08 8.53 5.24
CA ALA A 218 4.49 7.24 5.57
C ALA A 218 4.78 6.84 7.02
N ILE A 219 3.90 6.03 7.59
CA ILE A 219 4.11 5.33 8.86
C ILE A 219 4.36 3.86 8.48
N GLY A 220 5.58 3.40 8.66
CA GLY A 220 6.01 2.03 8.39
C GLY A 220 6.23 1.20 9.65
N GLY A 221 6.56 -0.08 9.49
CA GLY A 221 6.89 -0.98 10.60
C GLY A 221 5.75 -1.24 11.58
N LEU A 222 4.49 -1.14 11.11
CA LEU A 222 3.27 -1.53 11.80
C LEU A 222 2.57 -2.66 11.02
N ALA A 223 1.57 -3.30 11.62
CA ALA A 223 0.92 -4.51 11.09
C ALA A 223 1.90 -5.68 10.85
N VAL A 224 2.92 -5.78 11.70
CA VAL A 224 3.96 -6.82 11.66
C VAL A 224 3.93 -7.75 12.89
N GLY A 225 2.79 -7.78 13.60
CA GLY A 225 2.54 -8.68 14.73
C GLY A 225 2.14 -8.02 16.04
N GLU A 226 2.13 -6.70 16.11
CA GLU A 226 1.62 -5.94 17.25
C GLU A 226 0.09 -6.02 17.35
N PRO A 227 -0.50 -5.85 18.56
CA PRO A 227 -1.92 -5.63 18.74
C PRO A 227 -2.41 -4.38 17.96
N LYS A 228 -3.63 -4.41 17.44
CA LYS A 228 -4.20 -3.27 16.70
C LYS A 228 -4.26 -1.98 17.53
N GLU A 229 -4.41 -2.11 18.84
CA GLU A 229 -4.44 -1.01 19.79
C GLU A 229 -3.10 -0.26 19.82
N ASP A 230 -1.98 -0.98 19.74
CA ASP A 230 -0.64 -0.38 19.64
C ASP A 230 -0.46 0.35 18.30
N MET A 231 -0.90 -0.26 17.19
CA MET A 231 -0.91 0.42 15.89
C MET A 231 -1.69 1.72 15.95
N TYR A 232 -2.91 1.72 16.50
CA TYR A 232 -3.75 2.92 16.61
C TYR A 232 -3.14 3.98 17.52
N ARG A 233 -2.53 3.56 18.64
CA ARG A 233 -1.79 4.45 19.56
C ARG A 233 -0.64 5.13 18.82
N ILE A 234 0.19 4.39 18.12
CA ILE A 234 1.33 4.96 17.36
C ILE A 234 0.87 5.95 16.30
N ILE A 235 -0.19 5.64 15.52
CA ILE A 235 -0.73 6.58 14.53
C ILE A 235 -1.13 7.89 15.21
N SER A 236 -1.87 7.82 16.34
CA SER A 236 -2.29 8.99 17.09
C SER A 236 -1.11 9.75 17.71
N THR A 237 -0.04 9.05 18.11
CA THR A 237 1.17 9.63 18.67
C THR A 237 1.95 10.46 17.63
N VAL A 238 2.06 10.00 16.39
CA VAL A 238 2.83 10.68 15.35
C VAL A 238 2.00 11.71 14.55
N GLU A 239 0.67 11.58 14.54
CA GLU A 239 -0.24 12.46 13.78
C GLU A 239 0.03 13.96 13.98
N PRO A 240 0.19 14.49 15.22
CA PRO A 240 0.42 15.91 15.45
C PRO A 240 1.72 16.47 14.82
N TYR A 241 2.68 15.60 14.55
CA TYR A 241 3.99 15.97 13.99
C TYR A 241 4.02 15.85 12.46
N MET A 242 3.00 15.26 11.86
CA MET A 242 2.90 15.11 10.40
C MET A 242 2.39 16.40 9.74
N PRO A 243 3.03 16.90 8.66
CA PRO A 243 2.61 18.11 7.97
C PRO A 243 1.17 18.01 7.47
N LYS A 244 0.39 19.11 7.65
CA LYS A 244 -1.02 19.15 7.24
C LYS A 244 -1.20 19.26 5.72
N ASN A 245 -0.21 19.83 5.03
CA ASN A 245 -0.21 20.07 3.59
C ASN A 245 0.50 18.98 2.78
N LYS A 246 0.73 17.82 3.38
CA LYS A 246 1.35 16.65 2.73
C LYS A 246 0.47 15.42 2.91
N PRO A 247 0.46 14.46 1.95
CA PRO A 247 -0.25 13.20 2.10
C PRO A 247 0.42 12.33 3.17
N ARG A 248 -0.40 11.54 3.87
CA ARG A 248 -0.03 10.65 4.96
C ARG A 248 -0.39 9.21 4.61
N TYR A 249 0.57 8.34 4.62
CA TYR A 249 0.41 6.96 4.17
C TYR A 249 0.69 5.96 5.30
N LEU A 250 -0.25 5.06 5.58
CA LEU A 250 -0.08 3.93 6.51
C LEU A 250 0.22 2.67 5.69
N MET A 251 1.45 2.15 5.81
CA MET A 251 1.96 1.07 4.97
C MET A 251 1.44 -0.30 5.41
N GLY A 252 1.01 -1.12 4.45
CA GLY A 252 0.66 -2.51 4.66
C GLY A 252 -0.65 -2.78 5.40
N VAL A 253 -1.48 -1.76 5.63
CA VAL A 253 -2.73 -1.84 6.40
C VAL A 253 -3.94 -1.67 5.48
N GLY A 254 -4.96 -2.44 5.57
CA GLY A 254 -5.21 -3.60 6.43
C GLY A 254 -6.63 -4.11 6.23
N THR A 255 -7.28 -4.52 7.31
CA THR A 255 -8.71 -4.86 7.25
C THR A 255 -9.58 -3.61 7.02
N PRO A 256 -10.84 -3.76 6.56
CA PRO A 256 -11.77 -2.62 6.44
C PRO A 256 -11.89 -1.80 7.73
N GLY A 257 -11.98 -2.45 8.88
CA GLY A 257 -12.04 -1.78 10.18
C GLY A 257 -10.75 -1.01 10.50
N ASN A 258 -9.57 -1.58 10.20
CA ASN A 258 -8.29 -0.89 10.38
C ASN A 258 -8.17 0.34 9.49
N ILE A 259 -8.71 0.29 8.26
CA ILE A 259 -8.74 1.44 7.34
C ILE A 259 -9.62 2.54 7.91
N ILE A 260 -10.85 2.23 8.36
CA ILE A 260 -11.76 3.21 8.96
C ILE A 260 -11.12 3.85 10.20
N GLU A 261 -10.47 3.06 11.06
CA GLU A 261 -9.74 3.55 12.23
C GLU A 261 -8.52 4.40 11.86
N GLY A 262 -7.78 4.01 10.82
CA GLY A 262 -6.66 4.79 10.31
C GLY A 262 -7.10 6.15 9.76
N VAL A 263 -8.18 6.18 8.98
CA VAL A 263 -8.77 7.45 8.47
C VAL A 263 -9.20 8.35 9.63
N SER A 264 -9.86 7.80 10.65
CA SER A 264 -10.28 8.60 11.82
C SER A 264 -9.11 9.22 12.58
N ARG A 265 -7.89 8.74 12.37
CA ARG A 265 -6.62 9.24 12.95
C ARG A 265 -5.77 10.04 11.94
N GLY A 266 -6.35 10.46 10.83
CA GLY A 266 -5.72 11.38 9.89
C GLY A 266 -4.83 10.74 8.82
N VAL A 267 -4.99 9.45 8.53
CA VAL A 267 -4.30 8.77 7.42
C VAL A 267 -5.05 9.00 6.11
N ASP A 268 -4.31 9.27 5.04
CA ASP A 268 -4.85 9.57 3.70
C ASP A 268 -4.76 8.39 2.74
N LEU A 269 -3.70 7.59 2.82
CA LEU A 269 -3.39 6.52 1.86
C LEU A 269 -3.11 5.20 2.59
N PHE A 270 -3.54 4.11 1.97
CA PHE A 270 -3.37 2.74 2.47
C PHE A 270 -3.00 1.80 1.33
N ASP A 271 -2.34 0.72 1.67
CA ASP A 271 -2.16 -0.46 0.81
C ASP A 271 -2.23 -1.73 1.64
N CYS A 272 -2.62 -2.82 1.05
CA CYS A 272 -2.47 -4.14 1.64
C CYS A 272 -2.61 -5.24 0.57
N VAL A 273 -1.81 -6.30 0.70
CA VAL A 273 -1.95 -7.50 -0.14
C VAL A 273 -3.12 -8.40 0.31
N MET A 274 -3.65 -8.16 1.51
CA MET A 274 -4.67 -9.02 2.13
C MET A 274 -5.94 -9.16 1.29
N PRO A 275 -6.53 -8.10 0.69
CA PRO A 275 -7.74 -8.24 -0.11
C PRO A 275 -7.59 -9.24 -1.25
N SER A 276 -6.52 -9.13 -2.03
CA SER A 276 -6.23 -10.05 -3.13
C SER A 276 -5.77 -11.43 -2.64
N ARG A 277 -5.04 -11.50 -1.51
CA ARG A 277 -4.62 -12.76 -0.90
C ARG A 277 -5.84 -13.55 -0.39
N ASN A 278 -6.71 -12.92 0.38
CA ASN A 278 -7.92 -13.52 0.94
C ASN A 278 -8.88 -13.99 -0.17
N ALA A 279 -9.07 -13.17 -1.20
CA ALA A 279 -9.89 -13.51 -2.36
C ALA A 279 -9.44 -14.81 -3.05
N ARG A 280 -8.13 -14.99 -3.24
CA ARG A 280 -7.58 -16.21 -3.85
C ARG A 280 -7.83 -17.49 -3.02
N HIS A 281 -8.18 -17.33 -1.75
CA HIS A 281 -8.56 -18.40 -0.84
C HIS A 281 -10.07 -18.45 -0.56
N GLY A 282 -10.86 -17.63 -1.28
CA GLY A 282 -12.32 -17.64 -1.18
C GLY A 282 -12.89 -16.82 -0.02
N HIS A 283 -12.09 -15.98 0.66
CA HIS A 283 -12.58 -15.05 1.67
C HIS A 283 -12.92 -13.72 1.02
N LEU A 284 -14.20 -13.36 1.05
CA LEU A 284 -14.75 -12.21 0.32
C LEU A 284 -15.36 -11.21 1.27
N PHE A 285 -15.09 -9.93 1.04
CA PHE A 285 -15.60 -8.82 1.81
C PHE A 285 -16.97 -8.39 1.27
N THR A 286 -17.93 -8.21 2.16
CA THR A 286 -19.27 -7.69 1.84
C THR A 286 -19.64 -6.58 2.83
N TRP A 287 -20.67 -5.80 2.52
CA TRP A 287 -21.16 -4.77 3.44
C TRP A 287 -21.82 -5.32 4.72
N ASN A 288 -21.97 -6.66 4.81
CA ASN A 288 -22.49 -7.36 5.99
C ASN A 288 -21.40 -8.16 6.74
N GLY A 289 -20.16 -8.13 6.28
CA GLY A 289 -19.05 -8.89 6.86
C GLY A 289 -18.33 -9.78 5.86
N ILE A 290 -17.51 -10.69 6.33
CA ILE A 290 -16.62 -11.54 5.52
C ILE A 290 -17.25 -12.92 5.35
N ILE A 291 -17.45 -13.35 4.12
CA ILE A 291 -17.89 -14.71 3.77
C ILE A 291 -16.72 -15.58 3.31
N ASN A 292 -16.85 -16.90 3.51
CA ASN A 292 -16.00 -17.88 2.84
C ASN A 292 -16.82 -18.63 1.78
N ILE A 293 -16.58 -18.31 0.51
CA ILE A 293 -17.33 -18.86 -0.63
C ILE A 293 -17.23 -20.38 -0.74
N ASN A 294 -16.22 -21.02 -0.12
CA ASN A 294 -16.06 -22.46 -0.11
C ASN A 294 -17.06 -23.20 0.79
N ASN A 295 -17.80 -22.48 1.65
CA ASN A 295 -18.79 -23.07 2.54
C ASN A 295 -19.92 -23.77 1.76
N ALA A 296 -20.41 -24.90 2.28
CA ALA A 296 -21.45 -25.72 1.64
C ALA A 296 -22.77 -24.94 1.44
N LYS A 297 -23.08 -24.02 2.33
CA LYS A 297 -24.30 -23.19 2.26
C LYS A 297 -24.47 -22.42 0.95
N TYR A 298 -23.37 -22.18 0.21
CA TYR A 298 -23.38 -21.45 -1.07
C TYR A 298 -23.51 -22.35 -2.30
N GLU A 299 -23.70 -23.68 -2.15
CA GLU A 299 -23.78 -24.63 -3.25
C GLU A 299 -24.96 -24.39 -4.18
N HIS A 300 -26.09 -23.98 -3.61
CA HIS A 300 -27.32 -23.68 -4.31
C HIS A 300 -27.72 -22.20 -4.23
N ASP A 301 -26.78 -21.32 -3.82
CA ASP A 301 -27.04 -19.89 -3.66
C ASP A 301 -26.84 -19.15 -4.99
N ASP A 302 -27.95 -18.84 -5.67
CA ASP A 302 -27.95 -18.13 -6.95
C ASP A 302 -27.80 -16.60 -6.81
N SER A 303 -27.70 -16.07 -5.59
CA SER A 303 -27.48 -14.66 -5.35
C SER A 303 -26.02 -14.25 -5.59
N PRO A 304 -25.74 -12.96 -5.87
CA PRO A 304 -24.38 -12.44 -5.99
C PRO A 304 -23.63 -12.52 -4.67
N ILE A 305 -22.31 -12.29 -4.70
CA ILE A 305 -21.46 -12.23 -3.49
C ILE A 305 -22.06 -11.26 -2.47
N ASP A 306 -22.44 -10.07 -2.94
CA ASP A 306 -23.11 -9.04 -2.16
C ASP A 306 -24.21 -8.39 -3.01
N THR A 307 -25.45 -8.39 -2.52
CA THR A 307 -26.61 -7.85 -3.24
C THR A 307 -26.62 -6.33 -3.36
N THR A 308 -25.80 -5.64 -2.58
CA THR A 308 -25.66 -4.18 -2.59
C THR A 308 -24.42 -3.72 -3.39
N CYS A 309 -23.62 -4.66 -3.89
CA CYS A 309 -22.42 -4.38 -4.66
C CYS A 309 -22.69 -4.42 -6.16
N ASP A 310 -22.30 -3.37 -6.86
CA ASP A 310 -22.47 -3.22 -8.32
C ASP A 310 -21.20 -3.54 -9.13
N CYS A 311 -20.22 -4.24 -8.53
CA CYS A 311 -19.02 -4.66 -9.26
C CYS A 311 -19.37 -5.59 -10.43
N PRO A 312 -18.50 -5.70 -11.45
CA PRO A 312 -18.74 -6.58 -12.60
C PRO A 312 -19.03 -8.03 -12.20
N VAL A 313 -18.47 -8.49 -11.08
CA VAL A 313 -18.68 -9.87 -10.59
C VAL A 313 -20.08 -10.04 -10.01
N CYS A 314 -20.50 -9.16 -9.10
CA CYS A 314 -21.81 -9.24 -8.46
C CYS A 314 -22.96 -9.02 -9.44
N ARG A 315 -22.75 -8.24 -10.52
CA ARG A 315 -23.76 -8.05 -11.58
C ARG A 315 -23.98 -9.27 -12.47
N ASN A 316 -23.00 -10.19 -12.55
CA ASN A 316 -23.01 -11.23 -13.57
C ASN A 316 -22.92 -12.66 -13.03
N PHE A 317 -22.46 -12.89 -11.80
CA PHE A 317 -22.15 -14.21 -11.30
C PHE A 317 -22.73 -14.48 -9.93
N SER A 318 -23.24 -15.71 -9.74
CA SER A 318 -23.76 -16.17 -8.46
C SER A 318 -22.68 -16.78 -7.56
N LYS A 319 -22.95 -16.82 -6.24
CA LYS A 319 -22.11 -17.54 -5.27
C LYS A 319 -21.94 -19.01 -5.63
N ALA A 320 -23.02 -19.68 -6.07
CA ALA A 320 -22.99 -21.08 -6.49
C ALA A 320 -21.99 -21.30 -7.62
N TYR A 321 -21.99 -20.46 -8.65
CA TYR A 321 -21.06 -20.56 -9.76
C TYR A 321 -19.61 -20.33 -9.31
N ILE A 322 -19.35 -19.27 -8.55
CA ILE A 322 -17.99 -18.95 -8.06
C ILE A 322 -17.46 -20.08 -7.16
N ARG A 323 -18.32 -20.64 -6.27
CA ARG A 323 -17.97 -21.80 -5.45
C ARG A 323 -17.63 -23.01 -6.32
N HIS A 324 -18.44 -23.30 -7.35
CA HIS A 324 -18.16 -24.37 -8.32
C HIS A 324 -16.76 -24.21 -8.93
N LEU A 325 -16.41 -23.02 -9.39
CA LEU A 325 -15.09 -22.75 -9.97
C LEU A 325 -13.94 -23.04 -9.00
N PHE A 326 -14.09 -22.71 -7.69
CA PHE A 326 -13.10 -23.08 -6.68
C PHE A 326 -12.99 -24.60 -6.52
N LYS A 327 -14.11 -25.32 -6.49
CA LYS A 327 -14.11 -26.80 -6.39
C LYS A 327 -13.50 -27.45 -7.62
N ALA A 328 -13.71 -26.88 -8.78
CA ALA A 328 -13.13 -27.32 -10.05
C ALA A 328 -11.66 -26.88 -10.22
N LYS A 329 -11.12 -26.06 -9.31
CA LYS A 329 -9.77 -25.47 -9.36
C LYS A 329 -9.54 -24.59 -10.61
N GLU A 330 -10.60 -23.98 -11.11
CA GLU A 330 -10.52 -23.04 -12.23
C GLU A 330 -9.88 -21.71 -11.80
N MET A 331 -8.93 -21.22 -12.58
CA MET A 331 -8.25 -19.95 -12.30
C MET A 331 -9.21 -18.74 -12.30
N LEU A 332 -10.31 -18.84 -13.04
CA LEU A 332 -11.35 -17.81 -13.09
C LEU A 332 -11.93 -17.51 -11.70
N ALA A 333 -12.01 -18.50 -10.80
CA ALA A 333 -12.45 -18.27 -9.42
C ALA A 333 -11.65 -17.19 -8.72
N MET A 334 -10.31 -17.29 -8.80
CA MET A 334 -9.42 -16.33 -8.18
C MET A 334 -9.56 -14.94 -8.80
N ARG A 335 -9.67 -14.86 -10.14
CA ARG A 335 -9.84 -13.59 -10.86
C ARG A 335 -11.10 -12.86 -10.41
N LEU A 336 -12.25 -13.55 -10.44
CA LEU A 336 -13.52 -12.96 -10.03
C LEU A 336 -13.50 -12.49 -8.58
N CYS A 337 -12.99 -13.32 -7.68
CA CYS A 337 -12.92 -12.97 -6.26
C CYS A 337 -11.97 -11.80 -5.97
N VAL A 338 -10.81 -11.75 -6.65
CA VAL A 338 -9.87 -10.62 -6.49
C VAL A 338 -10.49 -9.33 -7.02
N MET A 339 -11.16 -9.38 -8.19
CA MET A 339 -11.87 -8.23 -8.75
C MET A 339 -12.92 -7.70 -7.77
N HIS A 340 -13.76 -8.59 -7.21
CA HIS A 340 -14.77 -8.21 -6.22
C HIS A 340 -14.15 -7.55 -4.97
N ASN A 341 -13.15 -8.20 -4.35
CA ASN A 341 -12.56 -7.67 -3.12
C ASN A 341 -11.88 -6.32 -3.32
N LEU A 342 -11.19 -6.11 -4.43
CA LEU A 342 -10.53 -4.82 -4.71
C LEU A 342 -11.56 -3.74 -5.05
N TYR A 343 -12.62 -4.08 -5.78
CA TYR A 343 -13.74 -3.17 -5.97
C TYR A 343 -14.37 -2.76 -4.64
N PHE A 344 -14.59 -3.73 -3.73
CA PHE A 344 -15.11 -3.45 -2.39
C PHE A 344 -14.21 -2.45 -1.64
N TYR A 345 -12.89 -2.66 -1.63
CA TYR A 345 -11.95 -1.76 -0.95
C TYR A 345 -11.96 -0.34 -1.54
N ASN A 346 -11.95 -0.23 -2.86
CA ASN A 346 -12.01 1.08 -3.51
C ASN A 346 -13.35 1.78 -3.27
N THR A 347 -14.47 1.03 -3.26
CA THR A 347 -15.80 1.55 -2.91
C THR A 347 -15.89 1.93 -1.43
N LEU A 348 -15.24 1.18 -0.53
CA LEU A 348 -15.12 1.58 0.88
C LEU A 348 -14.49 2.97 1.00
N MET A 349 -13.40 3.22 0.26
CA MET A 349 -12.76 4.54 0.26
C MET A 349 -13.67 5.63 -0.34
N GLU A 350 -14.46 5.33 -1.38
CA GLU A 350 -15.47 6.26 -1.90
C GLU A 350 -16.51 6.59 -0.83
N LYS A 351 -17.06 5.58 -0.15
CA LYS A 351 -18.04 5.77 0.93
C LYS A 351 -17.47 6.57 2.10
N ILE A 352 -16.20 6.33 2.47
CA ILE A 352 -15.53 7.13 3.49
C ILE A 352 -15.46 8.61 3.06
N ARG A 353 -15.05 8.90 1.82
CA ARG A 353 -15.01 10.27 1.30
C ARG A 353 -16.37 10.93 1.26
N GLU A 354 -17.41 10.24 0.77
CA GLU A 354 -18.80 10.73 0.77
C GLU A 354 -19.26 11.10 2.18
N ASN A 355 -18.96 10.27 3.18
CA ASN A 355 -19.34 10.54 4.56
C ASN A 355 -18.52 11.68 5.20
N LEU A 356 -17.24 11.85 4.83
CA LEU A 356 -16.45 13.01 5.23
C LEU A 356 -17.01 14.29 4.61
N ASP A 357 -17.38 14.26 3.34
CA ASP A 357 -17.97 15.42 2.63
C ASP A 357 -19.34 15.80 3.23
N ALA A 358 -20.10 14.81 3.72
CA ALA A 358 -21.44 14.99 4.32
C ALA A 358 -21.45 15.23 5.85
N ASP A 359 -20.29 15.26 6.54
CA ASP A 359 -20.16 15.31 8.02
C ASP A 359 -20.85 14.13 8.76
N THR A 360 -20.91 12.96 8.13
CA THR A 360 -21.54 11.75 8.68
C THR A 360 -20.54 10.64 8.98
N PHE A 361 -19.23 10.93 8.91
CA PHE A 361 -18.18 9.92 9.04
C PHE A 361 -18.20 9.19 10.39
N ASP A 362 -18.52 9.88 11.50
CA ASP A 362 -18.59 9.24 12.82
C ASP A 362 -19.70 8.19 12.87
N SER A 363 -20.87 8.48 12.26
CA SER A 363 -21.96 7.51 12.15
C SER A 363 -21.59 6.32 11.26
N PHE A 364 -20.92 6.58 10.14
CA PHE A 364 -20.38 5.54 9.25
C PHE A 364 -19.39 4.65 9.98
N LYS A 365 -18.43 5.24 10.71
CA LYS A 365 -17.47 4.52 11.53
C LYS A 365 -18.17 3.64 12.56
N ALA A 366 -19.10 4.19 13.34
CA ALA A 366 -19.83 3.46 14.36
C ALA A 366 -20.59 2.25 13.80
N GLN A 367 -21.12 2.36 12.58
CA GLN A 367 -21.85 1.29 11.92
C GLN A 367 -20.93 0.18 11.38
N TYR A 368 -19.80 0.53 10.79
CA TYR A 368 -19.06 -0.39 9.93
C TYR A 368 -17.71 -0.87 10.48
N VAL A 369 -17.12 -0.21 11.47
CA VAL A 369 -15.74 -0.48 11.93
C VAL A 369 -15.54 -1.94 12.39
N ASP A 370 -16.49 -2.52 13.11
CA ASP A 370 -16.44 -3.90 13.58
C ASP A 370 -17.19 -4.85 12.64
N LEU A 371 -18.28 -4.37 12.04
CA LEU A 371 -19.13 -5.18 11.15
C LEU A 371 -18.35 -5.74 9.97
N LEU A 372 -17.56 -4.90 9.29
CA LEU A 372 -16.85 -5.30 8.07
C LEU A 372 -15.71 -6.30 8.31
N ASP A 373 -15.23 -6.43 9.55
CA ASP A 373 -14.20 -7.40 9.94
C ASP A 373 -14.81 -8.69 10.54
N THR A 374 -16.13 -8.73 10.71
CA THR A 374 -16.84 -9.89 11.26
C THR A 374 -17.02 -10.99 10.21
N ARG A 375 -16.74 -12.24 10.57
CA ARG A 375 -17.00 -13.41 9.72
C ARG A 375 -18.44 -13.88 9.87
N ILE A 376 -19.12 -14.18 8.74
CA ILE A 376 -20.54 -14.58 8.65
C ILE A 376 -20.74 -15.87 7.85
#